data_ab2dc79242e1a7c7fd170536931fdcc3
#
_entry.id   ab2dc79242e1a7c7fd170536931fdcc3
#
_cell.length_a   1.000
_cell.length_b   1.000
_cell.length_c   1.000
_cell.angle_alpha   90.00
_cell.angle_beta   90.00
_cell.angle_gamma   90.00
#
_symmetry.space_group_name_H-M   'P 1'
#
loop_
_entity.id
_entity.type
_entity.pdbx_description
1 polymer ?
#
loop_
_entity_poly.entity_id
_entity_poly.type
_entity_poly.pdbx_seq_one_letter_code
_entity_poly.pdbx_strand_id
1 'polypeptide(L)'
;DVEIILVDDGSTDGTARIADEYEVAFPDIVRVVHKKNGGHGSGVNKGLELARGIYFKVVDSDDWLDREAYLKLLARIKEFCGEKESRKIPDLFICNYIYDHLDEGKQRVMDYKNVFPEESMCDWNGIRHFRPSQYLIMHALIFRTEVLRKSGVKLPEHTFYVDNLFSYQPLP
;
A
#
# COMPACT_ATOMS: atom_id res chain seq x y z
N ASP A 1 7.46 -9.32 -11.00
CA ASP A 1 7.05 -10.32 -10.01
C ASP A 1 6.38 -9.59 -8.84
N VAL A 2 5.43 -10.27 -8.19
CA VAL A 2 4.68 -9.77 -7.03
C VAL A 2 4.87 -10.76 -5.90
N GLU A 3 5.02 -10.29 -4.67
CA GLU A 3 4.89 -11.08 -3.45
C GLU A 3 3.72 -10.56 -2.63
N ILE A 4 3.04 -11.44 -1.94
CA ILE A 4 1.94 -11.15 -1.02
C ILE A 4 2.34 -11.66 0.36
N ILE A 5 2.44 -10.76 1.33
CA ILE A 5 2.74 -11.11 2.71
C ILE A 5 1.43 -10.99 3.50
N LEU A 6 0.83 -12.11 3.86
CA LEU A 6 -0.34 -12.17 4.72
C LEU A 6 0.12 -12.16 6.17
N VAL A 7 -0.19 -11.09 6.88
CA VAL A 7 0.17 -10.97 8.30
C VAL A 7 -1.09 -11.22 9.13
N ASP A 8 -1.18 -12.38 9.74
CA ASP A 8 -2.21 -12.70 10.72
C ASP A 8 -1.78 -12.18 12.09
N ASP A 9 -2.46 -11.14 12.55
CA ASP A 9 -2.17 -10.45 13.81
C ASP A 9 -2.87 -11.10 15.02
N GLY A 10 -2.80 -12.43 15.09
CA GLY A 10 -3.32 -13.22 16.21
C GLY A 10 -4.82 -13.44 16.15
N SER A 11 -5.34 -13.80 14.98
CA SER A 11 -6.74 -14.17 14.78
C SER A 11 -7.12 -15.38 15.62
N THR A 12 -8.35 -15.36 16.13
CA THR A 12 -8.89 -16.46 16.97
C THR A 12 -9.98 -17.28 16.28
N ASP A 13 -10.25 -16.97 15.02
CA ASP A 13 -11.23 -17.62 14.15
C ASP A 13 -10.53 -18.49 13.07
N GLY A 14 -11.21 -18.73 11.95
CA GLY A 14 -10.67 -19.51 10.84
C GLY A 14 -9.66 -18.77 9.94
N THR A 15 -9.33 -17.51 10.21
CA THR A 15 -8.48 -16.68 9.34
C THR A 15 -7.09 -17.26 9.15
N ALA A 16 -6.43 -17.69 10.22
CA ALA A 16 -5.09 -18.30 10.16
C ALA A 16 -5.06 -19.51 9.21
N ARG A 17 -6.03 -20.43 9.34
CA ARG A 17 -6.14 -21.61 8.47
C ARG A 17 -6.34 -21.22 6.99
N ILE A 18 -7.18 -20.23 6.72
CA ILE A 18 -7.42 -19.76 5.36
C ILE A 18 -6.14 -19.17 4.78
N ALA A 19 -5.40 -18.38 5.55
CA ALA A 19 -4.12 -17.83 5.14
C ALA A 19 -3.13 -18.92 4.75
N ASP A 20 -2.99 -19.96 5.59
CA ASP A 20 -2.12 -21.13 5.32
C ASP A 20 -2.51 -21.86 4.03
N GLU A 21 -3.81 -22.03 3.78
CA GLU A 21 -4.32 -22.63 2.54
C GLU A 21 -3.88 -21.83 1.30
N TYR A 22 -3.86 -20.49 1.38
CA TYR A 22 -3.34 -19.64 0.30
C TYR A 22 -1.84 -19.77 0.11
N GLU A 23 -1.05 -19.85 1.18
CA GLU A 23 0.40 -20.08 1.08
C GLU A 23 0.70 -21.43 0.42
N VAL A 24 -0.02 -22.47 0.80
CA VAL A 24 0.12 -23.81 0.18
C VAL A 24 -0.28 -23.78 -1.30
N ALA A 25 -1.34 -23.05 -1.65
CA ALA A 25 -1.80 -22.97 -3.03
C ALA A 25 -0.91 -22.13 -3.93
N PHE A 26 -0.23 -21.11 -3.38
CA PHE A 26 0.59 -20.15 -4.13
C PHE A 26 1.94 -19.88 -3.46
N PRO A 27 2.80 -20.91 -3.24
CA PRO A 27 4.00 -20.81 -2.42
C PRO A 27 5.07 -19.86 -2.95
N ASP A 28 5.07 -19.59 -4.27
CA ASP A 28 6.00 -18.66 -4.90
C ASP A 28 5.60 -17.18 -4.77
N ILE A 29 4.34 -16.92 -4.39
CA ILE A 29 3.76 -15.57 -4.37
C ILE A 29 3.33 -15.18 -2.96
N VAL A 30 2.66 -16.10 -2.24
CA VAL A 30 2.07 -15.86 -0.93
C VAL A 30 3.00 -16.37 0.16
N ARG A 31 3.18 -15.54 1.17
CA ARG A 31 3.90 -15.87 2.40
C ARG A 31 3.03 -15.48 3.59
N VAL A 32 2.81 -16.41 4.51
CA VAL A 32 2.03 -16.17 5.72
C VAL A 32 2.94 -15.95 6.92
N VAL A 33 2.51 -15.06 7.80
CA VAL A 33 3.18 -14.76 9.07
C VAL A 33 2.14 -14.64 10.17
N HIS A 34 2.13 -15.61 11.06
CA HIS A 34 1.34 -15.55 12.30
C HIS A 34 2.13 -14.85 13.39
N LYS A 35 1.51 -13.90 14.09
CA LYS A 35 2.11 -13.20 15.21
C LYS A 35 1.12 -12.97 16.34
N LYS A 36 1.63 -12.68 17.52
CA LYS A 36 0.78 -12.20 18.61
C LYS A 36 0.17 -10.86 18.24
N ASN A 37 -1.11 -10.68 18.59
CA ASN A 37 -1.82 -9.45 18.30
C ASN A 37 -1.06 -8.22 18.83
N GLY A 38 -0.83 -7.26 17.95
CA GLY A 38 -0.17 -5.98 18.20
C GLY A 38 -0.92 -4.82 17.55
N GLY A 39 -2.05 -5.12 16.88
CA GLY A 39 -2.86 -4.16 16.14
C GLY A 39 -2.32 -3.88 14.74
N HIS A 40 -3.10 -3.14 13.97
CA HIS A 40 -2.89 -2.88 12.55
C HIS A 40 -1.47 -2.40 12.22
N GLY A 41 -0.98 -1.37 12.93
CA GLY A 41 0.39 -0.84 12.71
C GLY A 41 1.49 -1.89 12.90
N SER A 42 1.30 -2.82 13.84
CA SER A 42 2.21 -3.93 14.06
C SER A 42 2.25 -4.89 12.88
N GLY A 43 1.10 -5.14 12.26
CA GLY A 43 0.98 -5.93 11.02
C GLY A 43 1.72 -5.28 9.86
N VAL A 44 1.52 -3.98 9.64
CA VAL A 44 2.21 -3.22 8.60
C VAL A 44 3.72 -3.20 8.81
N ASN A 45 4.19 -2.97 10.04
CA ASN A 45 5.62 -3.01 10.38
C ASN A 45 6.22 -4.39 10.03
N LYS A 46 5.51 -5.47 10.36
CA LYS A 46 5.97 -6.84 10.07
C LYS A 46 6.01 -7.12 8.57
N GLY A 47 5.01 -6.66 7.83
CA GLY A 47 5.01 -6.73 6.38
C GLY A 47 6.21 -5.99 5.76
N LEU A 48 6.49 -4.76 6.22
CA LEU A 48 7.62 -3.96 5.72
C LEU A 48 8.99 -4.58 6.08
N GLU A 49 9.12 -5.17 7.27
CA GLU A 49 10.32 -5.91 7.70
C GLU A 49 10.65 -7.04 6.71
N LEU A 50 9.63 -7.77 6.28
CA LEU A 50 9.77 -8.97 5.47
C LEU A 50 9.75 -8.72 3.96
N ALA A 51 9.28 -7.55 3.52
CA ALA A 51 9.15 -7.19 2.13
C ALA A 51 10.49 -7.25 1.39
N ARG A 52 10.50 -7.84 0.19
CA ARG A 52 11.67 -7.94 -0.71
C ARG A 52 11.46 -7.15 -2.01
N GLY A 53 10.21 -6.75 -2.27
CA GLY A 53 9.82 -6.00 -3.45
C GLY A 53 10.39 -4.58 -3.46
N ILE A 54 10.59 -4.03 -4.66
CA ILE A 54 11.04 -2.64 -4.85
C ILE A 54 10.02 -1.66 -4.32
N TYR A 55 8.74 -1.99 -4.45
CA TYR A 55 7.62 -1.19 -3.95
C TYR A 55 6.82 -1.96 -2.91
N PHE A 56 6.26 -1.22 -1.98
CA PHE A 56 5.45 -1.72 -0.88
C PHE A 56 4.07 -1.06 -0.88
N LYS A 57 3.04 -1.88 -0.79
CA LYS A 57 1.64 -1.46 -0.67
C LYS A 57 0.97 -2.19 0.47
N VAL A 58 0.21 -1.46 1.27
CA VAL A 58 -0.71 -2.05 2.25
C VAL A 58 -2.08 -2.27 1.59
N VAL A 59 -2.66 -3.41 1.87
CA VAL A 59 -4.05 -3.75 1.52
C VAL A 59 -4.68 -4.36 2.77
N ASP A 60 -5.72 -3.76 3.28
CA ASP A 60 -6.44 -4.27 4.44
C ASP A 60 -7.31 -5.47 4.05
N SER A 61 -7.68 -6.29 5.02
CA SER A 61 -8.39 -7.54 4.78
C SER A 61 -9.81 -7.36 4.25
N ASP A 62 -10.37 -6.17 4.39
CA ASP A 62 -11.69 -5.76 3.90
C ASP A 62 -11.63 -4.90 2.64
N ASP A 63 -10.42 -4.62 2.13
CA ASP A 63 -10.17 -3.89 0.89
C ASP A 63 -9.86 -4.83 -0.28
N TRP A 64 -10.05 -4.32 -1.50
CA TRP A 64 -9.63 -4.99 -2.73
C TRP A 64 -9.08 -4.01 -3.77
N LEU A 65 -8.38 -4.55 -4.74
CA LEU A 65 -7.80 -3.78 -5.85
C LEU A 65 -8.65 -3.95 -7.10
N ASP A 66 -8.95 -2.84 -7.78
CA ASP A 66 -9.48 -2.93 -9.15
C ASP A 66 -8.45 -3.61 -10.05
N ARG A 67 -8.87 -4.67 -10.74
CA ARG A 67 -7.97 -5.51 -11.52
C ARG A 67 -7.29 -4.76 -12.67
N GLU A 68 -8.04 -3.93 -13.39
CA GLU A 68 -7.51 -3.21 -14.56
C GLU A 68 -6.54 -2.12 -14.13
N ALA A 69 -6.90 -1.35 -13.10
CA ALA A 69 -6.04 -0.33 -12.51
C ALA A 69 -4.75 -0.95 -11.95
N TYR A 70 -4.86 -2.11 -11.29
CA TYR A 70 -3.69 -2.80 -10.74
C TYR A 70 -2.74 -3.31 -11.84
N LEU A 71 -3.26 -3.88 -12.91
CA LEU A 71 -2.44 -4.31 -14.06
C LEU A 71 -1.75 -3.13 -14.74
N LYS A 72 -2.44 -2.00 -14.87
CA LYS A 72 -1.86 -0.75 -15.40
C LYS A 72 -0.74 -0.24 -14.51
N LEU A 73 -0.93 -0.23 -13.19
CA LEU A 73 0.11 0.12 -12.21
C LEU A 73 1.33 -0.79 -12.34
N LEU A 74 1.15 -2.11 -12.39
CA LEU A 74 2.25 -3.05 -12.55
C LEU A 74 3.03 -2.84 -13.84
N ALA A 75 2.34 -2.53 -14.94
CA ALA A 75 2.99 -2.21 -16.22
C ALA A 75 3.87 -0.96 -16.09
N ARG A 76 3.38 0.10 -15.43
CA ARG A 76 4.15 1.33 -15.19
C ARG A 76 5.35 1.08 -14.27
N ILE A 77 5.19 0.30 -13.21
CA ILE A 77 6.30 -0.08 -12.33
C ILE A 77 7.39 -0.84 -13.12
N LYS A 78 6.98 -1.79 -13.97
CA LYS A 78 7.92 -2.54 -14.82
C LYS A 78 8.69 -1.64 -15.78
N GLU A 79 8.01 -0.67 -16.40
CA GLU A 79 8.63 0.32 -17.28
C GLU A 79 9.75 1.09 -16.55
N PHE A 80 9.47 1.61 -15.35
CA PHE A 80 10.45 2.35 -14.55
C PHE A 80 11.60 1.47 -14.03
N CYS A 81 11.33 0.21 -13.69
CA CYS A 81 12.35 -0.71 -13.16
C CYS A 81 13.18 -1.40 -14.25
N GLY A 82 12.68 -1.46 -15.49
CA GLY A 82 13.32 -2.18 -16.61
C GLY A 82 14.34 -1.36 -17.40
N GLU A 83 14.31 -0.05 -17.32
CA GLU A 83 15.25 0.81 -18.05
C GLU A 83 16.60 0.89 -17.33
N LYS A 84 17.64 0.34 -17.95
CA LYS A 84 19.01 0.25 -17.43
C LYS A 84 19.74 1.59 -17.29
N GLU A 85 19.21 2.70 -17.77
CA GLU A 85 19.86 3.99 -17.74
C GLU A 85 19.09 5.01 -16.93
N SER A 86 19.64 5.34 -15.75
CA SER A 86 19.62 6.67 -15.10
C SER A 86 18.29 7.43 -14.94
N ARG A 87 17.11 6.86 -15.22
CA ARG A 87 15.86 7.51 -14.87
C ARG A 87 15.59 7.39 -13.37
N LYS A 88 15.24 8.49 -12.75
CA LYS A 88 14.79 8.48 -11.35
C LYS A 88 13.56 7.57 -11.24
N ILE A 89 13.72 6.46 -10.54
CA ILE A 89 12.60 5.60 -10.18
C ILE A 89 11.71 6.39 -9.21
N PRO A 90 10.39 6.45 -9.41
CA PRO A 90 9.49 7.15 -8.50
C PRO A 90 9.63 6.66 -7.06
N ASP A 91 9.66 7.57 -6.11
CA ASP A 91 9.67 7.21 -4.69
C ASP A 91 8.29 6.79 -4.20
N LEU A 92 7.24 7.27 -4.87
CA LEU A 92 5.86 7.05 -4.51
C LEU A 92 4.96 7.04 -5.75
N PHE A 93 4.09 6.03 -5.85
CA PHE A 93 2.91 6.08 -6.70
C PHE A 93 1.70 6.42 -5.85
N ILE A 94 0.85 7.32 -6.35
CA ILE A 94 -0.40 7.71 -5.72
C ILE A 94 -1.53 7.27 -6.63
N CYS A 95 -2.43 6.45 -6.12
CA CYS A 95 -3.60 5.97 -6.83
C CYS A 95 -4.87 6.63 -6.31
N ASN A 96 -5.87 6.73 -7.17
CA ASN A 96 -7.22 7.03 -6.73
C ASN A 96 -7.77 5.86 -5.93
N TYR A 97 -8.81 6.11 -5.14
CA TYR A 97 -9.51 5.06 -4.41
C TYR A 97 -11.02 5.30 -4.41
N ILE A 98 -11.76 4.28 -4.05
CA ILE A 98 -13.21 4.30 -4.03
C ILE A 98 -13.68 3.94 -2.62
N TYR A 99 -14.53 4.79 -2.04
CA TYR A 99 -15.36 4.38 -0.93
C TYR A 99 -16.55 3.61 -1.48
N ASP A 100 -16.65 2.33 -1.14
CA ASP A 100 -17.75 1.48 -1.53
C ASP A 100 -18.69 1.28 -0.34
N HIS A 101 -19.86 1.92 -0.40
CA HIS A 101 -20.91 1.80 0.60
C HIS A 101 -21.81 0.62 0.22
N LEU A 102 -21.37 -0.61 0.53
CA LEU A 102 -22.04 -1.85 0.14
C LEU A 102 -23.52 -1.87 0.56
N ASP A 103 -23.83 -1.38 1.76
CA ASP A 103 -25.19 -1.35 2.30
C ASP A 103 -26.13 -0.39 1.53
N GLU A 104 -25.56 0.66 0.93
CA GLU A 104 -26.31 1.66 0.18
C GLU A 104 -26.22 1.46 -1.35
N GLY A 105 -25.38 0.56 -1.81
CA GLY A 105 -25.07 0.39 -3.23
C GLY A 105 -24.48 1.64 -3.89
N LYS A 106 -23.80 2.49 -3.11
CA LYS A 106 -23.20 3.74 -3.59
C LYS A 106 -21.69 3.68 -3.56
N GLN A 107 -21.10 4.22 -4.62
CA GLN A 107 -19.65 4.35 -4.72
C GLN A 107 -19.27 5.82 -4.82
N ARG A 108 -18.23 6.21 -4.08
CA ARG A 108 -17.64 7.55 -4.16
C ARG A 108 -16.17 7.45 -4.55
N VAL A 109 -15.87 7.90 -5.76
CA VAL A 109 -14.48 7.98 -6.25
C VAL A 109 -13.80 9.16 -5.61
N MET A 110 -12.63 8.91 -5.03
CA MET A 110 -11.71 9.91 -4.52
C MET A 110 -10.51 9.98 -5.46
N ASP A 111 -10.41 11.07 -6.20
CA ASP A 111 -9.32 11.31 -7.15
C ASP A 111 -8.44 12.48 -6.69
N TYR A 112 -7.22 12.50 -7.21
CA TYR A 112 -6.20 13.50 -6.89
C TYR A 112 -5.84 14.40 -8.09
N LYS A 113 -6.67 14.43 -9.15
CA LYS A 113 -6.43 15.21 -10.38
C LYS A 113 -6.18 16.70 -10.16
N ASN A 114 -6.79 17.24 -9.10
CA ASN A 114 -6.60 18.63 -8.72
C ASN A 114 -5.26 18.89 -8.01
N VAL A 115 -4.58 17.85 -7.52
CA VAL A 115 -3.34 17.96 -6.74
C VAL A 115 -2.14 17.52 -7.56
N PHE A 116 -2.22 16.35 -8.18
CA PHE A 116 -1.13 15.74 -8.93
C PHE A 116 -1.45 15.68 -10.43
N PRO A 117 -0.44 15.79 -11.30
CA PRO A 117 -0.61 15.53 -12.72
C PRO A 117 -0.90 14.05 -12.94
N GLU A 118 -1.87 13.75 -13.81
CA GLU A 118 -2.22 12.37 -14.12
C GLU A 118 -1.11 11.69 -14.94
N GLU A 119 -0.82 10.44 -14.62
CA GLU A 119 0.09 9.53 -15.33
C GLU A 119 1.49 10.10 -15.63
N SER A 120 1.91 11.08 -14.86
CA SER A 120 3.23 11.73 -15.02
C SER A 120 3.96 11.87 -13.70
N MET A 121 5.28 11.99 -13.78
CA MET A 121 6.11 12.28 -12.61
C MET A 121 6.06 13.76 -12.27
N CYS A 122 6.03 14.06 -10.99
CA CYS A 122 6.25 15.40 -10.46
C CYS A 122 7.10 15.33 -9.19
N ASP A 123 7.69 16.43 -8.82
CA ASP A 123 8.26 16.65 -7.49
C ASP A 123 7.28 17.47 -6.62
N TRP A 124 7.64 17.71 -5.37
CA TRP A 124 6.80 18.44 -4.44
C TRP A 124 6.55 19.91 -4.84
N ASN A 125 7.39 20.51 -5.70
CA ASN A 125 7.18 21.86 -6.21
C ASN A 125 6.10 21.88 -7.30
N GLY A 126 5.83 20.75 -7.94
CA GLY A 126 4.85 20.59 -9.01
C GLY A 126 3.44 20.27 -8.54
N ILE A 127 3.22 20.05 -7.23
CA ILE A 127 1.90 19.71 -6.70
C ILE A 127 1.05 20.95 -6.44
N ARG A 128 -0.28 20.75 -6.50
CA ARG A 128 -1.27 21.79 -6.19
C ARG A 128 -1.83 21.59 -4.79
N HIS A 129 -2.69 22.49 -4.35
CA HIS A 129 -3.30 22.40 -3.01
C HIS A 129 -4.38 21.34 -2.95
N PHE A 130 -4.38 20.62 -1.84
CA PHE A 130 -5.48 19.72 -1.46
C PHE A 130 -6.74 20.53 -1.14
N ARG A 131 -7.90 19.99 -1.51
CA ARG A 131 -9.19 20.54 -1.08
C ARG A 131 -9.41 20.22 0.41
N PRO A 132 -10.25 20.99 1.13
CA PRO A 132 -10.71 20.56 2.44
C PRO A 132 -11.24 19.14 2.39
N SER A 133 -10.93 18.31 3.39
CA SER A 133 -11.25 16.88 3.47
C SER A 133 -10.59 15.96 2.43
N GLN A 134 -9.68 16.45 1.60
CA GLN A 134 -8.85 15.63 0.71
C GLN A 134 -7.47 15.45 1.34
N TYR A 135 -7.04 14.23 1.52
CA TYR A 135 -5.76 13.88 2.14
C TYR A 135 -5.24 12.56 1.56
N LEU A 136 -3.95 12.30 1.75
CA LEU A 136 -3.35 11.03 1.35
C LEU A 136 -3.72 9.96 2.38
N ILE A 137 -4.24 8.84 1.91
CA ILE A 137 -4.50 7.68 2.75
C ILE A 137 -3.55 6.55 2.40
N MET A 138 -3.22 5.72 3.37
CA MET A 138 -2.28 4.60 3.22
C MET A 138 -2.63 3.69 2.05
N HIS A 139 -3.92 3.41 1.86
CA HIS A 139 -4.42 2.51 0.82
C HIS A 139 -4.27 3.06 -0.61
N ALA A 140 -4.09 4.38 -0.77
CA ALA A 140 -3.82 5.01 -2.06
C ALA A 140 -2.33 5.04 -2.43
N LEU A 141 -1.44 4.68 -1.51
CA LEU A 141 0.00 4.89 -1.62
C LEU A 141 0.75 3.59 -1.91
N ILE A 142 1.70 3.67 -2.82
CA ILE A 142 2.65 2.59 -3.11
C ILE A 142 4.05 3.21 -3.02
N PHE A 143 4.70 3.04 -1.89
CA PHE A 143 6.02 3.59 -1.65
C PHE A 143 7.12 2.67 -2.18
N ARG A 144 8.21 3.27 -2.65
CA ARG A 144 9.46 2.52 -2.79
C ARG A 144 9.90 2.02 -1.42
N THR A 145 10.11 0.72 -1.29
CA THR A 145 10.41 0.05 0.00
C THR A 145 11.61 0.68 0.71
N GLU A 146 12.63 1.07 -0.08
CA GLU A 146 13.82 1.75 0.45
C GLU A 146 13.50 3.11 1.10
N VAL A 147 12.55 3.86 0.54
CA VAL A 147 12.12 5.16 1.10
C VAL A 147 11.45 4.95 2.46
N LEU A 148 10.52 3.99 2.58
CA LEU A 148 9.92 3.64 3.86
C LEU A 148 10.96 3.24 4.90
N ARG A 149 11.91 2.41 4.53
CA ARG A 149 12.97 1.98 5.45
C ARG A 149 13.89 3.13 5.88
N LYS A 150 14.26 4.01 4.94
CA LYS A 150 15.11 5.18 5.24
C LYS A 150 14.41 6.23 6.08
N SER A 151 13.09 6.39 5.95
CA SER A 151 12.31 7.32 6.76
C SER A 151 12.27 6.93 8.25
N GLY A 152 12.59 5.67 8.54
CA GLY A 152 12.48 5.14 9.90
C GLY A 152 11.04 5.03 10.40
N VAL A 153 10.04 5.06 9.50
CA VAL A 153 8.63 4.94 9.90
C VAL A 153 8.41 3.64 10.67
N LYS A 154 7.87 3.79 11.87
CA LYS A 154 7.48 2.67 12.73
C LYS A 154 6.14 3.00 13.35
N LEU A 155 5.16 2.20 13.00
CA LEU A 155 3.79 2.40 13.47
C LEU A 155 3.64 1.85 14.90
N PRO A 156 3.03 2.60 15.82
CA PRO A 156 2.81 2.13 17.18
C PRO A 156 1.83 0.97 17.24
N GLU A 157 2.03 0.09 18.22
CA GLU A 157 1.13 -1.04 18.48
C GLU A 157 -0.14 -0.56 19.20
N HIS A 158 -1.25 -1.27 18.97
CA HIS A 158 -2.54 -1.02 19.62
C HIS A 158 -3.02 0.44 19.57
N THR A 159 -2.69 1.15 18.49
CA THR A 159 -2.99 2.57 18.29
C THR A 159 -3.84 2.76 17.05
N PHE A 160 -4.85 3.65 17.14
CA PHE A 160 -5.65 4.06 15.99
C PHE A 160 -4.95 5.16 15.17
N TYR A 161 -5.37 5.32 13.93
CA TYR A 161 -4.91 6.37 13.01
C TYR A 161 -3.42 6.29 12.64
N VAL A 162 -2.85 5.10 12.68
CA VAL A 162 -1.46 4.84 12.25
C VAL A 162 -1.25 5.12 10.75
N ASP A 163 -2.33 5.14 9.97
CA ASP A 163 -2.34 5.46 8.54
C ASP A 163 -1.72 6.81 8.23
N ASN A 164 -1.94 7.80 9.10
CA ASN A 164 -1.35 9.13 8.94
C ASN A 164 0.17 9.09 9.11
N LEU A 165 0.68 8.31 10.04
CA LEU A 165 2.13 8.13 10.21
C LEU A 165 2.73 7.46 8.98
N PHE A 166 2.11 6.40 8.49
CA PHE A 166 2.53 5.73 7.26
C PHE A 166 2.50 6.66 6.05
N SER A 167 1.44 7.46 5.91
CA SER A 167 1.22 8.29 4.73
C SER A 167 2.14 9.51 4.69
N TYR A 168 2.47 10.12 5.84
CA TYR A 168 3.12 11.44 5.87
C TYR A 168 4.54 11.43 6.42
N GLN A 169 4.90 10.52 7.32
CA GLN A 169 6.27 10.48 7.85
C GLN A 169 7.36 10.18 6.80
N PRO A 170 7.12 9.34 5.76
CA PRO A 170 8.12 9.09 4.73
C PRO A 170 8.27 10.22 3.70
N LEU A 171 7.40 11.21 3.72
CA LEU A 171 7.45 12.35 2.79
C LEU A 171 8.56 13.33 3.21
N PRO A 172 9.24 14.00 2.26
CA PRO A 172 10.30 14.97 2.54
C PRO A 172 9.79 16.24 3.18
#